data_e0ad5d62f44a1ee28fa0102e0d54adde
#
_entry.id   e0ad5d62f44a1ee28fa0102e0d54adde
#
_cell.length_a   1.000
_cell.length_b   1.000
_cell.length_c   1.000
_cell.angle_alpha   90.00
_cell.angle_beta   90.00
_cell.angle_gamma   90.00
#
_symmetry.space_group_name_H-M   'P 1'
#
loop_
_entity.id
_entity.type
_entity.pdbx_description
1 polymer ?
#
loop_
_entity_poly.entity_id
_entity_poly.type
_entity_poly.pdbx_seq_one_letter_code
_entity_poly.pdbx_strand_id
1 'polypeptide(L)'
;MRKKICIATPVDYGNFGNRLQNYAVHTICKKMGMEPVTLAVEYSFVCGKIPKHCILELIHTFHIGNLISKVNRLKSINKSYASWLFTKETIKTVYVENQDELNRVLTQSAYFGIGGDQIFAPYWNEIVWFSMFPECDPNSKICFSPSFGTDSPDRDYLNKIKPELQGIGHLAVREESGCRIAKDLTGKNALRICDPVVMLSKADWIRAAARKEVPKKEKISLVYFLGEYQEKYFPKVENEAQKNGWYVVDVSRSSKSREAACDPLTFVAYINSAECVYTDSFHAIMLALILNKRVVIFERAGGKEMNTRITELVERYKLQNCVYRGNESLEKLGTYNIDEANKVLENERASADDYYKQFTV
;
A
#
# COMPACT_ATOMS: atom_id res chain seq x y z
N MET A 1 24.79 -18.60 3.28
CA MET A 1 23.71 -17.87 4.00
C MET A 1 23.05 -16.90 3.05
N ARG A 2 21.72 -16.72 3.12
CA ARG A 2 21.05 -15.70 2.33
C ARG A 2 21.50 -14.31 2.77
N LYS A 3 21.70 -13.38 1.83
CA LYS A 3 22.03 -11.99 2.15
C LYS A 3 20.80 -11.30 2.75
N LYS A 4 20.99 -10.56 3.84
CA LYS A 4 19.91 -9.80 4.46
C LYS A 4 19.65 -8.51 3.70
N ILE A 5 18.38 -8.13 3.55
CA ILE A 5 17.95 -6.81 3.10
C ILE A 5 17.10 -6.15 4.17
N CYS A 6 17.50 -4.95 4.54
CA CYS A 6 16.77 -4.07 5.45
C CYS A 6 15.91 -3.13 4.64
N ILE A 7 14.59 -3.09 4.90
CA ILE A 7 13.62 -2.34 4.11
C ILE A 7 12.98 -1.26 4.99
N ALA A 8 13.19 0.01 4.64
CA ALA A 8 12.46 1.11 5.24
C ALA A 8 11.15 1.37 4.48
N THR A 9 10.04 1.44 5.17
CA THR A 9 8.72 1.75 4.61
C THR A 9 7.82 2.35 5.70
N PRO A 10 6.89 3.25 5.34
CA PRO A 10 5.87 3.70 6.28
C PRO A 10 5.04 2.53 6.79
N VAL A 11 4.70 2.53 8.09
CA VAL A 11 3.88 1.51 8.72
C VAL A 11 2.55 2.11 9.14
N ASP A 12 1.49 1.86 8.37
CA ASP A 12 0.12 2.28 8.68
C ASP A 12 -0.80 1.06 8.85
N TYR A 13 -1.07 0.70 10.10
CA TYR A 13 -1.99 -0.40 10.44
C TYR A 13 -3.47 -0.07 10.14
N GLY A 14 -3.80 1.17 9.83
CA GLY A 14 -5.14 1.59 9.40
C GLY A 14 -5.37 1.46 7.89
N ASN A 15 -4.32 1.13 7.12
CA ASN A 15 -4.35 1.07 5.67
C ASN A 15 -3.94 -0.32 5.15
N PHE A 16 -4.89 -1.08 4.64
CA PHE A 16 -4.62 -2.43 4.11
C PHE A 16 -3.60 -2.41 2.97
N GLY A 17 -3.71 -1.45 2.06
CA GLY A 17 -2.79 -1.32 0.92
C GLY A 17 -1.34 -1.14 1.37
N ASN A 18 -1.11 -0.34 2.39
CA ASN A 18 0.22 -0.13 2.97
C ASN A 18 0.82 -1.45 3.52
N ARG A 19 0.01 -2.30 4.16
CA ARG A 19 0.50 -3.59 4.67
C ARG A 19 0.69 -4.61 3.55
N LEU A 20 -0.20 -4.62 2.55
CA LEU A 20 -0.12 -5.54 1.41
C LEU A 20 1.08 -5.23 0.50
N GLN A 21 1.41 -3.94 0.28
CA GLN A 21 2.63 -3.60 -0.46
C GLN A 21 3.89 -4.09 0.28
N ASN A 22 3.94 -3.96 1.62
CA ASN A 22 5.09 -4.45 2.39
C ASN A 22 5.19 -5.98 2.36
N TYR A 23 4.07 -6.69 2.43
CA TYR A 23 4.00 -8.14 2.22
C TYR A 23 4.51 -8.53 0.82
N ALA A 24 4.13 -7.79 -0.21
CA ALA A 24 4.60 -8.00 -1.57
C ALA A 24 6.12 -7.78 -1.70
N VAL A 25 6.67 -6.71 -1.10
CA VAL A 25 8.12 -6.45 -1.05
C VAL A 25 8.85 -7.62 -0.41
N HIS A 26 8.38 -8.15 0.73
CA HIS A 26 8.98 -9.33 1.34
C HIS A 26 8.97 -10.54 0.41
N THR A 27 7.90 -10.72 -0.35
CA THR A 27 7.77 -11.82 -1.31
C THR A 27 8.74 -11.66 -2.48
N ILE A 28 8.90 -10.45 -3.01
CA ILE A 28 9.88 -10.11 -4.05
C ILE A 28 11.30 -10.41 -3.56
N CYS A 29 11.68 -9.89 -2.39
CA CYS A 29 13.00 -10.12 -1.81
C CYS A 29 13.32 -11.63 -1.64
N LYS A 30 12.35 -12.40 -1.16
CA LYS A 30 12.50 -13.87 -1.04
C LYS A 30 12.71 -14.54 -2.38
N LYS A 31 12.00 -14.10 -3.44
CA LYS A 31 12.21 -14.58 -4.83
C LYS A 31 13.60 -14.21 -5.36
N MET A 32 14.15 -13.05 -4.96
CA MET A 32 15.53 -12.62 -5.27
C MET A 32 16.60 -13.37 -4.48
N GLY A 33 16.25 -14.31 -3.60
CA GLY A 33 17.20 -15.06 -2.76
C GLY A 33 17.63 -14.34 -1.47
N MET A 34 16.98 -13.22 -1.12
CA MET A 34 17.32 -12.42 0.05
C MET A 34 16.47 -12.77 1.28
N GLU A 35 16.95 -12.40 2.47
CA GLU A 35 16.19 -12.44 3.73
C GLU A 35 15.72 -11.03 4.10
N PRO A 36 14.42 -10.69 3.87
CA PRO A 36 13.91 -9.35 4.13
C PRO A 36 13.62 -9.12 5.62
N VAL A 37 13.92 -7.92 6.08
CA VAL A 37 13.54 -7.38 7.38
C VAL A 37 13.03 -5.96 7.18
N THR A 38 11.79 -5.69 7.59
CA THR A 38 11.22 -4.33 7.56
C THR A 38 11.69 -3.54 8.77
N LEU A 39 12.21 -2.34 8.55
CA LEU A 39 12.36 -1.31 9.58
C LEU A 39 11.03 -0.57 9.73
N ALA A 40 10.38 -0.76 10.86
CA ALA A 40 9.28 0.09 11.25
C ALA A 40 9.85 1.30 11.99
N VAL A 41 10.07 2.37 11.23
CA VAL A 41 10.34 3.69 11.81
C VAL A 41 8.98 4.27 12.13
N GLU A 42 8.57 4.22 13.38
CA GLU A 42 7.32 4.83 13.81
C GLU A 42 7.55 6.33 14.06
N TYR A 43 6.54 7.12 13.72
CA TYR A 43 6.50 8.56 13.99
C TYR A 43 6.74 8.92 15.48
N SER A 44 6.52 7.97 16.37
CA SER A 44 6.82 8.05 17.79
C SER A 44 8.31 8.16 18.13
N PHE A 45 9.19 7.60 17.33
CA PHE A 45 10.66 7.72 17.49
C PHE A 45 11.09 9.20 17.38
N VAL A 46 10.41 9.95 16.53
CA VAL A 46 10.70 11.36 16.26
C VAL A 46 9.96 12.32 17.20
N CYS A 47 8.76 11.95 17.67
CA CYS A 47 7.87 12.85 18.41
C CYS A 47 7.76 12.55 19.91
N GLY A 48 8.46 11.55 20.44
CA GLY A 48 8.42 11.19 21.87
C GLY A 48 7.07 10.64 22.37
N LYS A 49 6.20 10.18 21.46
CA LYS A 49 4.90 9.58 21.79
C LYS A 49 5.05 8.06 21.95
N ILE A 50 4.19 7.43 22.76
CA ILE A 50 4.17 5.97 22.90
C ILE A 50 3.91 5.35 21.53
N PRO A 51 4.80 4.45 21.03
CA PRO A 51 4.63 3.78 19.76
C PRO A 51 3.31 3.02 19.68
N LYS A 52 2.63 3.10 18.52
CA LYS A 52 1.36 2.40 18.33
C LYS A 52 1.50 0.89 18.47
N HIS A 53 2.62 0.32 18.03
CA HIS A 53 2.90 -1.11 18.18
C HIS A 53 2.97 -1.53 19.65
N CYS A 54 3.53 -0.71 20.56
CA CYS A 54 3.57 -1.03 21.99
C CYS A 54 2.16 -1.16 22.59
N ILE A 55 1.24 -0.27 22.19
CA ILE A 55 -0.17 -0.36 22.62
C ILE A 55 -0.80 -1.66 22.09
N LEU A 56 -0.55 -1.99 20.83
CA LEU A 56 -1.09 -3.20 20.20
C LEU A 56 -0.49 -4.48 20.81
N GLU A 57 0.78 -4.45 21.18
CA GLU A 57 1.46 -5.54 21.89
C GLU A 57 0.87 -5.77 23.29
N LEU A 58 0.60 -4.71 24.05
CA LEU A 58 -0.08 -4.79 25.35
C LEU A 58 -1.47 -5.41 25.20
N ILE A 59 -2.26 -4.98 24.21
CA ILE A 59 -3.57 -5.57 23.92
C ILE A 59 -3.46 -7.08 23.66
N HIS A 60 -2.45 -7.50 22.93
CA HIS A 60 -2.19 -8.90 22.61
C HIS A 60 -1.78 -9.68 23.86
N THR A 61 -0.81 -9.18 24.61
CA THR A 61 -0.25 -9.82 25.82
C THR A 61 -1.31 -10.05 26.90
N PHE A 62 -2.18 -9.06 27.11
CA PHE A 62 -3.26 -9.17 28.10
C PHE A 62 -4.54 -9.82 27.56
N HIS A 63 -4.56 -10.34 26.33
CA HIS A 63 -5.70 -10.99 25.68
C HIS A 63 -7.01 -10.17 25.67
N ILE A 64 -6.91 -8.82 25.75
CA ILE A 64 -8.07 -7.93 25.81
C ILE A 64 -8.65 -7.57 24.43
N GLY A 65 -8.08 -8.10 23.35
CA GLY A 65 -8.56 -7.85 21.97
C GLY A 65 -10.04 -8.19 21.77
N ASN A 66 -10.51 -9.30 22.36
CA ASN A 66 -11.93 -9.69 22.32
C ASN A 66 -12.85 -8.74 23.10
N LEU A 67 -12.35 -8.10 24.16
CA LEU A 67 -13.09 -7.10 24.93
C LEU A 67 -13.20 -5.79 24.15
N ILE A 68 -12.11 -5.39 23.52
CA ILE A 68 -12.01 -4.18 22.67
C ILE A 68 -12.95 -4.31 21.46
N SER A 69 -13.11 -5.50 20.89
CA SER A 69 -14.00 -5.73 19.73
C SER A 69 -15.48 -5.45 20.04
N LYS A 70 -15.88 -5.56 21.30
CA LYS A 70 -17.25 -5.31 21.76
C LYS A 70 -17.56 -3.82 22.00
N VAL A 71 -16.54 -2.97 22.07
CA VAL A 71 -16.72 -1.55 22.39
C VAL A 71 -16.72 -0.73 21.09
N ASN A 72 -17.86 -0.15 20.73
CA ASN A 72 -18.04 0.61 19.48
C ASN A 72 -17.04 1.75 19.25
N ARG A 73 -16.53 2.40 20.32
CA ARG A 73 -15.52 3.47 20.25
C ARG A 73 -14.11 2.98 19.90
N LEU A 74 -13.85 1.68 19.96
CA LEU A 74 -12.52 1.09 19.77
C LEU A 74 -12.38 0.34 18.43
N LYS A 75 -13.33 0.49 17.51
CA LYS A 75 -13.31 -0.22 16.20
C LYS A 75 -12.10 0.12 15.33
N SER A 76 -11.60 1.35 15.38
CA SER A 76 -10.35 1.71 14.70
C SER A 76 -9.13 0.99 15.28
N ILE A 77 -9.14 0.71 16.58
CA ILE A 77 -8.10 -0.06 17.26
C ILE A 77 -8.17 -1.51 16.82
N ASN A 78 -9.37 -2.09 16.66
CA ASN A 78 -9.54 -3.46 16.15
C ASN A 78 -8.98 -3.66 14.75
N LYS A 79 -9.25 -2.73 13.83
CA LYS A 79 -8.68 -2.76 12.49
C LYS A 79 -7.15 -2.69 12.54
N SER A 80 -6.63 -1.76 13.31
CA SER A 80 -5.18 -1.62 13.50
C SER A 80 -4.58 -2.86 14.15
N TYR A 81 -5.27 -3.48 15.12
CA TYR A 81 -4.84 -4.70 15.76
C TYR A 81 -4.80 -5.88 14.80
N ALA A 82 -5.83 -6.08 13.98
CA ALA A 82 -5.85 -7.13 12.96
C ALA A 82 -4.72 -6.97 11.94
N SER A 83 -4.46 -5.75 11.48
CA SER A 83 -3.36 -5.46 10.56
C SER A 83 -1.97 -5.59 11.21
N TRP A 84 -1.85 -5.26 12.50
CA TRP A 84 -0.63 -5.46 13.26
C TRP A 84 -0.35 -6.95 13.47
N LEU A 85 -1.37 -7.74 13.85
CA LEU A 85 -1.23 -9.18 14.00
C LEU A 85 -0.80 -9.85 12.70
N PHE A 86 -1.45 -9.49 11.57
CA PHE A 86 -1.02 -9.92 10.25
C PHE A 86 0.46 -9.58 10.01
N THR A 87 0.89 -8.35 10.33
CA THR A 87 2.29 -7.93 10.15
C THR A 87 3.22 -8.76 11.02
N LYS A 88 2.90 -8.96 12.29
CA LYS A 88 3.69 -9.78 13.24
C LYS A 88 3.87 -11.22 12.75
N GLU A 89 2.85 -11.80 12.13
CA GLU A 89 2.86 -13.19 11.67
C GLU A 89 3.53 -13.38 10.31
N THR A 90 3.48 -12.38 9.43
CA THR A 90 3.85 -12.56 8.02
C THR A 90 5.05 -11.75 7.56
N ILE A 91 5.36 -10.65 8.24
CA ILE A 91 6.39 -9.68 7.87
C ILE A 91 7.41 -9.57 9.01
N LYS A 92 8.63 -10.08 8.80
CA LYS A 92 9.70 -9.89 9.78
C LYS A 92 9.98 -8.40 9.94
N THR A 93 9.66 -7.85 11.09
CA THR A 93 9.73 -6.41 11.38
C THR A 93 10.63 -6.16 12.59
N VAL A 94 11.46 -5.14 12.49
CA VAL A 94 12.23 -4.56 13.60
C VAL A 94 11.73 -3.14 13.83
N TYR A 95 11.29 -2.85 15.03
CA TYR A 95 10.91 -1.51 15.46
C TYR A 95 12.16 -0.78 15.93
N VAL A 96 12.47 0.31 15.25
CA VAL A 96 13.65 1.12 15.57
C VAL A 96 13.26 2.19 16.57
N GLU A 97 13.74 2.06 17.79
CA GLU A 97 13.46 2.97 18.90
C GLU A 97 14.63 3.93 19.17
N ASN A 98 15.84 3.60 18.68
CA ASN A 98 17.04 4.41 18.87
C ASN A 98 18.09 4.17 17.76
N GLN A 99 19.11 5.01 17.73
CA GLN A 99 20.17 4.96 16.73
C GLN A 99 21.01 3.67 16.78
N ASP A 100 21.23 3.11 17.98
CA ASP A 100 22.04 1.88 18.11
C ASP A 100 21.33 0.67 17.51
N GLU A 101 20.00 0.59 17.65
CA GLU A 101 19.20 -0.44 16.99
C GLU A 101 19.24 -0.29 15.48
N LEU A 102 19.11 0.94 14.97
CA LEU A 102 19.25 1.20 13.55
C LEU A 102 20.61 0.74 13.04
N ASN A 103 21.69 1.18 13.68
CA ASN A 103 23.05 0.83 13.31
C ASN A 103 23.29 -0.69 13.32
N ARG A 104 22.75 -1.38 14.33
CA ARG A 104 22.83 -2.85 14.43
C ARG A 104 22.16 -3.54 13.24
N VAL A 105 20.99 -3.07 12.81
CA VAL A 105 20.29 -3.66 11.66
C VAL A 105 21.02 -3.35 10.36
N LEU A 106 21.50 -2.11 10.19
CA LEU A 106 22.23 -1.70 9.00
C LEU A 106 23.52 -2.52 8.82
N THR A 107 24.33 -2.68 9.87
CA THR A 107 25.59 -3.45 9.82
C THR A 107 25.38 -4.93 9.51
N GLN A 108 24.20 -5.49 9.78
CA GLN A 108 23.85 -6.86 9.47
C GLN A 108 23.26 -7.05 8.07
N SER A 109 23.03 -5.97 7.33
CA SER A 109 22.35 -5.97 6.04
C SER A 109 23.34 -5.78 4.89
N ALA A 110 23.17 -6.54 3.82
CA ALA A 110 23.96 -6.41 2.59
C ALA A 110 23.28 -5.49 1.56
N TYR A 111 21.96 -5.33 1.67
CA TYR A 111 21.13 -4.48 0.80
C TYR A 111 20.17 -3.64 1.64
N PHE A 112 19.73 -2.52 1.05
CA PHE A 112 18.91 -1.52 1.70
C PHE A 112 17.71 -1.20 0.82
N GLY A 113 16.53 -1.65 1.23
CA GLY A 113 15.28 -1.48 0.49
C GLY A 113 14.62 -0.14 0.81
N ILE A 114 14.41 0.67 -0.22
CA ILE A 114 13.57 1.86 -0.14
C ILE A 114 12.18 1.40 -0.54
N GLY A 115 11.32 1.20 0.48
CA GLY A 115 10.04 0.52 0.34
C GLY A 115 9.04 1.24 -0.53
N GLY A 116 8.03 0.53 -0.94
CA GLY A 116 6.89 1.04 -1.70
C GLY A 116 6.05 2.05 -0.93
N ASP A 117 4.93 2.44 -1.52
CA ASP A 117 4.03 3.47 -1.01
C ASP A 117 4.65 4.89 -1.08
N GLN A 118 4.08 5.84 -0.38
CA GLN A 118 4.42 7.27 -0.46
C GLN A 118 5.63 7.65 0.40
N ILE A 119 6.69 6.83 0.37
CA ILE A 119 7.87 7.06 1.22
C ILE A 119 8.60 8.37 0.91
N PHE A 120 8.50 8.88 -0.32
CA PHE A 120 9.06 10.17 -0.74
C PHE A 120 8.06 11.34 -0.61
N ALA A 121 6.93 11.15 0.08
CA ALA A 121 5.95 12.22 0.25
C ALA A 121 6.42 13.25 1.30
N PRO A 122 6.17 14.55 1.07
CA PRO A 122 6.62 15.63 1.96
C PRO A 122 6.19 15.50 3.43
N TYR A 123 5.03 14.90 3.69
CA TYR A 123 4.51 14.73 5.04
C TYR A 123 5.22 13.65 5.87
N TRP A 124 6.11 12.86 5.24
CA TRP A 124 7.00 11.91 5.92
C TRP A 124 8.40 12.44 6.11
N ASN A 125 8.63 13.76 6.03
CA ASN A 125 9.91 14.43 5.94
C ASN A 125 11.03 13.86 6.85
N GLU A 126 10.68 13.50 8.09
CA GLU A 126 11.64 12.95 9.06
C GLU A 126 11.92 11.46 8.85
N ILE A 127 10.92 10.70 8.36
CA ILE A 127 11.05 9.27 8.04
C ILE A 127 11.79 9.07 6.72
N VAL A 128 11.64 9.97 5.76
CA VAL A 128 12.33 9.95 4.47
C VAL A 128 13.85 9.91 4.67
N TRP A 129 14.36 10.68 5.60
CA TRP A 129 15.79 10.72 5.91
C TRP A 129 16.36 9.33 6.25
N PHE A 130 15.71 8.61 7.15
CA PHE A 130 16.15 7.24 7.52
C PHE A 130 15.92 6.23 6.40
N SER A 131 14.88 6.40 5.61
CA SER A 131 14.51 5.44 4.56
C SER A 131 15.43 5.44 3.36
N MET A 132 16.25 6.47 3.18
CA MET A 132 17.20 6.56 2.08
C MET A 132 18.59 6.03 2.41
N PHE A 133 18.84 5.66 3.66
CA PHE A 133 20.10 5.08 4.11
C PHE A 133 21.34 5.87 3.64
N PRO A 134 21.50 7.14 4.06
CA PRO A 134 22.45 8.09 3.47
C PRO A 134 23.89 7.59 3.51
N GLU A 135 24.28 6.83 4.53
CA GLU A 135 25.63 6.32 4.73
C GLU A 135 25.91 4.96 4.06
N CYS A 136 24.92 4.42 3.33
CA CYS A 136 25.05 3.11 2.68
C CYS A 136 25.51 3.24 1.22
N ASP A 137 26.21 2.19 0.72
CA ASP A 137 26.63 2.12 -0.69
C ASP A 137 25.43 2.38 -1.63
N PRO A 138 25.53 3.36 -2.54
CA PRO A 138 24.48 3.66 -3.51
C PRO A 138 23.98 2.47 -4.31
N ASN A 139 24.89 1.53 -4.67
CA ASN A 139 24.54 0.36 -5.49
C ASN A 139 23.90 -0.78 -4.67
N SER A 140 23.97 -0.71 -3.36
CA SER A 140 23.27 -1.65 -2.48
C SER A 140 21.82 -1.24 -2.16
N LYS A 141 21.38 -0.04 -2.62
CA LYS A 141 20.04 0.49 -2.40
C LYS A 141 19.10 0.03 -3.49
N ILE A 142 17.99 -0.59 -3.10
CA ILE A 142 16.96 -1.15 -3.99
C ILE A 142 15.66 -0.38 -3.79
N CYS A 143 15.16 0.26 -4.84
CA CYS A 143 13.86 0.93 -4.83
C CYS A 143 12.73 -0.08 -5.06
N PHE A 144 11.77 -0.15 -4.15
CA PHE A 144 10.55 -0.92 -4.31
C PHE A 144 9.37 -0.01 -4.69
N SER A 145 9.56 0.76 -5.77
CA SER A 145 8.52 1.66 -6.28
C SER A 145 8.10 2.76 -5.28
N PRO A 146 9.05 3.51 -4.69
CA PRO A 146 8.71 4.65 -3.84
C PRO A 146 7.95 5.71 -4.62
N SER A 147 7.03 6.41 -3.95
CA SER A 147 6.17 7.44 -4.53
C SER A 147 6.35 8.76 -3.80
N PHE A 148 6.34 9.87 -4.54
CA PHE A 148 6.27 11.22 -3.98
C PHE A 148 4.87 11.57 -3.45
N GLY A 149 3.86 10.86 -3.90
CA GLY A 149 2.47 11.11 -3.50
C GLY A 149 1.84 12.36 -4.12
N THR A 150 2.63 13.21 -4.75
CA THR A 150 2.25 14.44 -5.44
C THR A 150 3.09 14.62 -6.71
N ASP A 151 2.60 15.39 -7.68
CA ASP A 151 3.32 15.76 -8.91
C ASP A 151 4.08 17.09 -8.78
N SER A 152 3.82 17.85 -7.70
CA SER A 152 4.38 19.17 -7.44
C SER A 152 4.76 19.36 -5.97
N PRO A 153 5.78 18.63 -5.48
CA PRO A 153 6.28 18.79 -4.12
C PRO A 153 6.84 20.19 -3.90
N ASP A 154 6.77 20.66 -2.66
CA ASP A 154 7.34 21.93 -2.23
C ASP A 154 8.85 22.01 -2.53
N ARG A 155 9.33 23.20 -2.92
CA ARG A 155 10.72 23.42 -3.34
C ARG A 155 11.72 23.21 -2.20
N ASP A 156 11.37 23.61 -0.99
CA ASP A 156 12.25 23.45 0.16
C ASP A 156 12.39 21.99 0.53
N TYR A 157 11.30 21.24 0.43
CA TYR A 157 11.33 19.78 0.55
C TYR A 157 12.23 19.12 -0.53
N LEU A 158 12.06 19.54 -1.79
CA LEU A 158 12.90 19.02 -2.89
C LEU A 158 14.39 19.28 -2.68
N ASN A 159 14.75 20.47 -2.19
CA ASN A 159 16.14 20.78 -1.88
C ASN A 159 16.72 19.89 -0.77
N LYS A 160 15.91 19.54 0.24
CA LYS A 160 16.33 18.63 1.32
C LYS A 160 16.54 17.19 0.85
N ILE A 161 15.64 16.67 -0.01
CA ILE A 161 15.67 15.27 -0.47
C ILE A 161 16.69 15.04 -1.61
N LYS A 162 17.14 16.10 -2.29
CA LYS A 162 18.03 16.02 -3.44
C LYS A 162 19.32 15.21 -3.19
N PRO A 163 20.11 15.47 -2.13
CA PRO A 163 21.33 14.71 -1.87
C PRO A 163 21.06 13.21 -1.69
N GLU A 164 19.94 12.89 -1.03
CA GLU A 164 19.54 11.50 -0.75
C GLU A 164 19.17 10.76 -2.04
N LEU A 165 18.41 11.39 -2.92
CA LEU A 165 18.08 10.82 -4.24
C LEU A 165 19.35 10.63 -5.09
N GLN A 166 20.30 11.57 -5.01
CA GLN A 166 21.60 11.45 -5.67
C GLN A 166 22.42 10.26 -5.13
N GLY A 167 22.25 9.93 -3.86
CA GLY A 167 22.85 8.79 -3.19
C GLY A 167 22.23 7.41 -3.53
N ILE A 168 21.29 7.33 -4.48
CA ILE A 168 20.69 6.05 -4.94
C ILE A 168 21.31 5.70 -6.30
N GLY A 169 21.99 4.56 -6.38
CA GLY A 169 22.66 4.11 -7.62
C GLY A 169 21.67 3.74 -8.72
N HIS A 170 20.64 2.98 -8.37
CA HIS A 170 19.60 2.48 -9.28
C HIS A 170 18.23 3.06 -8.90
N LEU A 171 18.05 4.35 -9.19
CA LEU A 171 16.82 5.06 -8.82
C LEU A 171 15.62 4.58 -9.62
N ALA A 172 14.61 4.12 -8.92
CA ALA A 172 13.32 3.78 -9.50
C ALA A 172 12.18 4.36 -8.67
N VAL A 173 11.06 4.69 -9.32
CA VAL A 173 9.88 5.31 -8.71
C VAL A 173 8.60 4.74 -9.32
N ARG A 174 7.45 4.99 -8.70
CA ARG A 174 6.16 4.41 -9.09
C ARG A 174 5.47 5.16 -10.23
N GLU A 175 5.51 6.49 -10.21
CA GLU A 175 4.77 7.36 -11.12
C GLU A 175 5.68 8.04 -12.15
N GLU A 176 5.14 8.36 -13.33
CA GLU A 176 5.82 9.18 -14.35
C GLU A 176 6.14 10.59 -13.83
N SER A 177 5.24 11.16 -13.02
CA SER A 177 5.49 12.41 -12.30
C SER A 177 6.74 12.32 -11.42
N GLY A 178 6.93 11.20 -10.71
CA GLY A 178 8.12 10.93 -9.92
C GLY A 178 9.40 10.84 -10.75
N CYS A 179 9.34 10.27 -11.96
CA CYS A 179 10.47 10.25 -12.90
C CYS A 179 10.87 11.66 -13.31
N ARG A 180 9.90 12.54 -13.62
CA ARG A 180 10.17 13.95 -13.95
C ARG A 180 10.80 14.69 -12.77
N ILE A 181 10.22 14.57 -11.57
CA ILE A 181 10.77 15.16 -10.35
C ILE A 181 12.22 14.72 -10.12
N ALA A 182 12.49 13.43 -10.21
CA ALA A 182 13.85 12.88 -10.04
C ALA A 182 14.83 13.44 -11.08
N LYS A 183 14.42 13.51 -12.34
CA LYS A 183 15.22 14.08 -13.44
C LYS A 183 15.55 15.55 -13.22
N ASP A 184 14.53 16.37 -12.93
CA ASP A 184 14.67 17.81 -12.74
C ASP A 184 15.54 18.14 -11.53
N LEU A 185 15.40 17.34 -10.46
CA LEU A 185 16.09 17.55 -9.21
C LEU A 185 17.53 17.09 -9.22
N THR A 186 17.81 15.92 -9.81
CA THR A 186 19.12 15.24 -9.69
C THR A 186 19.88 15.12 -11.01
N GLY A 187 19.23 15.34 -12.15
CA GLY A 187 19.77 15.04 -13.48
C GLY A 187 19.74 13.53 -13.83
N LYS A 188 19.42 12.63 -12.90
CA LYS A 188 19.34 11.18 -13.13
C LYS A 188 18.01 10.78 -13.76
N ASN A 189 18.05 9.84 -14.69
CA ASN A 189 16.84 9.19 -15.18
C ASN A 189 16.43 8.12 -14.18
N ALA A 190 15.30 8.31 -13.48
CA ALA A 190 14.69 7.27 -12.68
C ALA A 190 13.92 6.30 -13.57
N LEU A 191 13.97 5.01 -13.25
CA LEU A 191 13.13 4.01 -13.91
C LEU A 191 11.74 4.03 -13.26
N ARG A 192 10.68 4.05 -14.08
CA ARG A 192 9.34 3.79 -13.57
C ARG A 192 9.11 2.28 -13.44
N ILE A 193 8.77 1.83 -12.25
CA ILE A 193 8.40 0.44 -11.98
C ILE A 193 7.04 0.37 -11.27
N CYS A 194 6.31 -0.72 -11.46
CA CYS A 194 4.98 -0.87 -10.85
C CYS A 194 5.05 -0.99 -9.32
N ASP A 195 3.91 -0.71 -8.69
CA ASP A 195 3.74 -0.95 -7.25
C ASP A 195 4.01 -2.42 -6.91
N PRO A 196 4.64 -2.74 -5.76
CA PRO A 196 4.92 -4.11 -5.35
C PRO A 196 3.72 -5.06 -5.37
N VAL A 197 2.50 -4.57 -5.13
CA VAL A 197 1.29 -5.41 -5.18
C VAL A 197 1.05 -6.00 -6.57
N VAL A 198 1.52 -5.34 -7.64
CA VAL A 198 1.39 -5.81 -9.02
C VAL A 198 2.30 -7.01 -9.30
N MET A 199 3.44 -7.09 -8.61
CA MET A 199 4.42 -8.18 -8.79
C MET A 199 3.90 -9.56 -8.34
N LEU A 200 2.84 -9.59 -7.54
CA LEU A 200 2.16 -10.81 -7.20
C LEU A 200 1.03 -11.05 -8.20
N SER A 201 1.00 -12.23 -8.79
CA SER A 201 -0.05 -12.63 -9.74
C SER A 201 -1.41 -12.80 -9.04
N LYS A 202 -2.49 -12.86 -9.84
CA LYS A 202 -3.83 -13.23 -9.35
C LYS A 202 -3.78 -14.54 -8.53
N ALA A 203 -3.06 -15.55 -9.03
CA ALA A 203 -2.92 -16.84 -8.34
C ALA A 203 -2.17 -16.70 -7.00
N ASP A 204 -1.14 -15.85 -6.93
CA ASP A 204 -0.40 -15.60 -5.69
C ASP A 204 -1.28 -14.94 -4.64
N TRP A 205 -2.08 -13.92 -5.00
CA TRP A 205 -2.99 -13.26 -4.09
C TRP A 205 -4.12 -14.17 -3.61
N ILE A 206 -4.72 -14.97 -4.50
CA ILE A 206 -5.74 -15.96 -4.13
C ILE A 206 -5.14 -16.99 -3.16
N ARG A 207 -3.93 -17.50 -3.43
CA ARG A 207 -3.23 -18.43 -2.55
C ARG A 207 -2.93 -17.83 -1.18
N ALA A 208 -2.46 -16.58 -1.13
CA ALA A 208 -2.18 -15.88 0.12
C ALA A 208 -3.46 -15.73 0.97
N ALA A 209 -4.60 -15.45 0.34
CA ALA A 209 -5.89 -15.25 1.00
C ALA A 209 -6.70 -16.55 1.19
N ALA A 210 -6.23 -17.72 0.75
CA ALA A 210 -7.02 -18.97 0.67
C ALA A 210 -7.61 -19.47 2.00
N ARG A 211 -7.00 -19.08 3.14
CA ARG A 211 -7.47 -19.46 4.48
C ARG A 211 -8.34 -18.41 5.15
N LYS A 212 -8.66 -17.33 4.43
CA LYS A 212 -9.46 -16.22 4.98
C LYS A 212 -10.94 -16.47 4.70
N GLU A 213 -11.72 -16.38 5.75
CA GLU A 213 -13.16 -16.53 5.65
C GLU A 213 -13.81 -15.20 5.30
N VAL A 214 -14.71 -15.24 4.33
CA VAL A 214 -15.60 -14.13 3.97
C VAL A 214 -17.05 -14.55 4.22
N PRO A 215 -17.99 -13.61 4.44
CA PRO A 215 -19.38 -13.96 4.60
C PRO A 215 -19.86 -14.86 3.45
N LYS A 216 -20.52 -15.96 3.78
CA LYS A 216 -21.13 -16.87 2.80
C LYS A 216 -22.39 -16.24 2.21
N LYS A 217 -22.24 -15.10 1.56
CA LYS A 217 -23.27 -14.40 0.80
C LYS A 217 -23.04 -14.64 -0.68
N GLU A 218 -24.10 -14.80 -1.44
CA GLU A 218 -23.99 -15.14 -2.86
C GLU A 218 -23.35 -14.02 -3.69
N LYS A 219 -23.60 -12.76 -3.30
CA LYS A 219 -23.10 -11.58 -4.01
C LYS A 219 -22.71 -10.48 -3.03
N ILE A 220 -21.53 -9.89 -3.20
CA ILE A 220 -20.98 -8.88 -2.30
C ILE A 220 -20.66 -7.59 -3.06
N SER A 221 -21.09 -6.44 -2.53
CA SER A 221 -20.56 -5.12 -2.83
C SER A 221 -19.51 -4.76 -1.79
N LEU A 222 -18.25 -4.59 -2.20
CA LEU A 222 -17.19 -4.18 -1.29
C LEU A 222 -17.01 -2.67 -1.33
N VAL A 223 -17.02 -2.03 -0.16
CA VAL A 223 -16.77 -0.59 0.02
C VAL A 223 -15.49 -0.38 0.79
N TYR A 224 -14.57 0.39 0.22
CA TYR A 224 -13.29 0.75 0.87
C TYR A 224 -12.86 2.17 0.54
N PHE A 225 -13.18 3.10 1.43
CA PHE A 225 -12.75 4.50 1.35
C PHE A 225 -11.70 4.83 2.41
N LEU A 226 -10.68 5.55 2.01
CA LEU A 226 -9.64 6.11 2.90
C LEU A 226 -9.92 7.57 3.24
N GLY A 227 -10.65 8.29 2.39
CA GLY A 227 -11.10 9.66 2.61
C GLY A 227 -12.41 9.75 3.41
N GLU A 228 -12.84 10.99 3.70
CA GLU A 228 -14.01 11.29 4.54
C GLU A 228 -15.37 11.25 3.80
N TYR A 229 -15.40 10.87 2.54
CA TYR A 229 -16.63 10.91 1.70
C TYR A 229 -17.64 9.78 1.94
N GLN A 230 -17.46 8.98 2.96
CA GLN A 230 -18.34 7.86 3.23
C GLN A 230 -19.83 8.28 3.28
N GLU A 231 -20.13 9.40 3.94
CA GLU A 231 -21.49 9.91 4.03
C GLU A 231 -22.10 10.34 2.68
N LYS A 232 -21.25 10.84 1.77
CA LYS A 232 -21.70 11.31 0.45
C LYS A 232 -21.94 10.18 -0.54
N TYR A 233 -21.11 9.16 -0.55
CA TYR A 233 -21.14 8.10 -1.56
C TYR A 233 -21.78 6.81 -1.08
N PHE A 234 -21.71 6.52 0.21
CA PHE A 234 -22.21 5.29 0.79
C PHE A 234 -23.71 5.05 0.50
N PRO A 235 -24.64 6.03 0.64
CA PRO A 235 -26.05 5.82 0.32
C PRO A 235 -26.30 5.43 -1.14
N LYS A 236 -25.46 5.91 -2.08
CA LYS A 236 -25.56 5.55 -3.49
C LYS A 236 -25.17 4.10 -3.72
N VAL A 237 -24.10 3.64 -3.04
CA VAL A 237 -23.65 2.25 -3.10
C VAL A 237 -24.67 1.31 -2.47
N GLU A 238 -25.26 1.68 -1.32
CA GLU A 238 -26.32 0.90 -0.69
C GLU A 238 -27.55 0.74 -1.61
N ASN A 239 -27.98 1.82 -2.24
CA ASN A 239 -29.09 1.78 -3.19
C ASN A 239 -28.79 0.88 -4.40
N GLU A 240 -27.59 0.96 -4.95
CA GLU A 240 -27.15 0.07 -6.04
C GLU A 240 -27.11 -1.39 -5.60
N ALA A 241 -26.53 -1.67 -4.44
CA ALA A 241 -26.46 -3.01 -3.87
C ALA A 241 -27.86 -3.58 -3.61
N GLN A 242 -28.78 -2.77 -3.05
CA GLN A 242 -30.16 -3.18 -2.80
C GLN A 242 -30.91 -3.55 -4.08
N LYS A 243 -30.77 -2.74 -5.15
CA LYS A 243 -31.38 -3.02 -6.45
C LYS A 243 -30.92 -4.33 -7.05
N ASN A 244 -29.65 -4.71 -6.83
CA ASN A 244 -29.04 -5.92 -7.35
C ASN A 244 -29.14 -7.12 -6.40
N GLY A 245 -29.69 -6.97 -5.21
CA GLY A 245 -29.75 -8.03 -4.19
C GLY A 245 -28.37 -8.37 -3.62
N TRP A 246 -27.42 -7.41 -3.61
CA TRP A 246 -26.07 -7.63 -3.11
C TRP A 246 -25.93 -7.23 -1.63
N TYR A 247 -25.10 -7.96 -0.90
CA TYR A 247 -24.75 -7.64 0.46
C TYR A 247 -23.58 -6.64 0.51
N VAL A 248 -23.76 -5.54 1.24
CA VAL A 248 -22.72 -4.52 1.38
C VAL A 248 -21.73 -4.90 2.49
N VAL A 249 -20.46 -5.02 2.14
CA VAL A 249 -19.34 -5.17 3.06
C VAL A 249 -18.55 -3.86 3.07
N ASP A 250 -18.65 -3.10 4.15
CA ASP A 250 -17.92 -1.83 4.30
C ASP A 250 -16.71 -2.00 5.22
N VAL A 251 -15.52 -1.93 4.63
CA VAL A 251 -14.23 -2.01 5.33
C VAL A 251 -13.46 -0.70 5.27
N SER A 252 -14.13 0.42 4.99
CA SER A 252 -13.54 1.75 4.93
C SER A 252 -12.84 2.15 6.23
N ARG A 253 -11.94 3.13 6.16
CA ARG A 253 -11.17 3.59 7.32
C ARG A 253 -12.05 4.04 8.48
N SER A 254 -13.14 4.76 8.19
CA SER A 254 -14.12 5.28 9.16
C SER A 254 -15.28 4.32 9.44
N SER A 255 -15.33 3.16 8.78
CA SER A 255 -16.43 2.21 8.96
C SER A 255 -16.55 1.72 10.39
N LYS A 256 -17.81 1.58 10.83
CA LYS A 256 -18.19 1.00 12.12
C LYS A 256 -18.69 -0.43 11.99
N SER A 257 -18.63 -1.02 10.79
CA SER A 257 -19.05 -2.40 10.57
C SER A 257 -18.13 -3.40 11.26
N ARG A 258 -18.62 -4.61 11.49
CA ARG A 258 -17.82 -5.69 12.07
C ARG A 258 -16.73 -6.13 11.08
N GLU A 259 -17.05 -6.12 9.82
CA GLU A 259 -16.18 -6.52 8.70
C GLU A 259 -14.96 -5.60 8.58
N ALA A 260 -15.08 -4.33 9.03
CA ALA A 260 -13.96 -3.38 9.02
C ALA A 260 -12.78 -3.77 9.92
N ALA A 261 -12.98 -4.68 10.87
CA ALA A 261 -11.93 -5.22 11.73
C ALA A 261 -11.19 -6.41 11.09
N CYS A 262 -11.23 -6.58 9.79
CA CYS A 262 -10.52 -7.63 9.08
C CYS A 262 -9.01 -7.34 8.95
N ASP A 263 -8.23 -8.39 8.71
CA ASP A 263 -6.81 -8.28 8.36
C ASP A 263 -6.61 -8.01 6.84
N PRO A 264 -5.40 -7.60 6.40
CA PRO A 264 -5.13 -7.30 5.00
C PRO A 264 -5.39 -8.44 4.01
N LEU A 265 -5.17 -9.71 4.37
CA LEU A 265 -5.47 -10.83 3.47
C LEU A 265 -6.97 -11.14 3.41
N THR A 266 -7.71 -10.92 4.48
CA THR A 266 -9.17 -10.99 4.44
C THR A 266 -9.74 -9.89 3.54
N PHE A 267 -9.13 -8.70 3.51
CA PHE A 267 -9.49 -7.65 2.54
C PHE A 267 -9.27 -8.12 1.09
N VAL A 268 -8.17 -8.83 0.79
CA VAL A 268 -7.96 -9.44 -0.54
C VAL A 268 -9.04 -10.47 -0.85
N ALA A 269 -9.43 -11.32 0.13
CA ALA A 269 -10.50 -12.28 -0.04
C ALA A 269 -11.87 -11.61 -0.31
N TYR A 270 -12.17 -10.49 0.35
CA TYR A 270 -13.35 -9.68 0.05
C TYR A 270 -13.33 -9.14 -1.39
N ILE A 271 -12.21 -8.57 -1.84
CA ILE A 271 -12.09 -8.12 -3.25
C ILE A 271 -12.34 -9.28 -4.19
N ASN A 272 -11.71 -10.44 -3.94
CA ASN A 272 -11.88 -11.61 -4.80
C ASN A 272 -13.31 -12.16 -4.84
N SER A 273 -14.08 -11.98 -3.77
CA SER A 273 -15.49 -12.42 -3.68
C SER A 273 -16.49 -11.35 -4.13
N ALA A 274 -16.06 -10.11 -4.32
CA ALA A 274 -16.95 -9.00 -4.67
C ALA A 274 -17.43 -9.06 -6.12
N GLU A 275 -18.71 -8.70 -6.35
CA GLU A 275 -19.26 -8.39 -7.66
C GLU A 275 -18.75 -7.01 -8.14
N CYS A 276 -18.65 -6.05 -7.21
CA CYS A 276 -18.12 -4.73 -7.48
C CYS A 276 -17.36 -4.18 -6.27
N VAL A 277 -16.24 -3.50 -6.53
CA VAL A 277 -15.43 -2.79 -5.53
C VAL A 277 -15.65 -1.29 -5.70
N TYR A 278 -16.05 -0.59 -4.64
CA TYR A 278 -16.27 0.86 -4.60
C TYR A 278 -15.18 1.49 -3.73
N THR A 279 -14.32 2.34 -4.33
CA THR A 279 -13.12 2.78 -3.61
C THR A 279 -12.52 4.09 -4.11
N ASP A 280 -11.79 4.78 -3.23
CA ASP A 280 -10.87 5.89 -3.50
C ASP A 280 -9.39 5.49 -3.27
N SER A 281 -9.11 4.20 -3.11
CA SER A 281 -7.79 3.68 -2.74
C SER A 281 -7.03 3.14 -3.95
N PHE A 282 -5.83 3.67 -4.20
CA PHE A 282 -4.92 3.16 -5.24
C PHE A 282 -4.73 1.65 -5.16
N HIS A 283 -4.39 1.12 -3.99
CA HIS A 283 -4.14 -0.32 -3.83
C HIS A 283 -5.39 -1.18 -4.01
N ALA A 284 -6.57 -0.68 -3.62
CA ALA A 284 -7.82 -1.40 -3.84
C ALA A 284 -8.16 -1.48 -5.34
N ILE A 285 -7.90 -0.40 -6.09
CA ILE A 285 -8.06 -0.39 -7.55
C ILE A 285 -7.11 -1.42 -8.17
N MET A 286 -5.82 -1.38 -7.81
CA MET A 286 -4.83 -2.32 -8.34
C MET A 286 -5.18 -3.78 -8.06
N LEU A 287 -5.59 -4.09 -6.82
CA LEU A 287 -6.02 -5.45 -6.47
C LEU A 287 -7.29 -5.87 -7.22
N ALA A 288 -8.24 -4.96 -7.43
CA ALA A 288 -9.43 -5.24 -8.24
C ALA A 288 -9.06 -5.58 -9.69
N LEU A 289 -8.11 -4.85 -10.30
CA LEU A 289 -7.58 -5.16 -11.64
C LEU A 289 -6.89 -6.51 -11.68
N ILE A 290 -5.97 -6.79 -10.74
CA ILE A 290 -5.24 -8.06 -10.65
C ILE A 290 -6.20 -9.24 -10.48
N LEU A 291 -7.27 -9.07 -9.73
CA LEU A 291 -8.28 -10.10 -9.46
C LEU A 291 -9.41 -10.13 -10.51
N ASN A 292 -9.34 -9.26 -11.53
CA ASN A 292 -10.32 -9.12 -12.62
C ASN A 292 -11.72 -8.81 -12.10
N LYS A 293 -11.83 -7.84 -11.19
CA LYS A 293 -13.09 -7.42 -10.56
C LYS A 293 -13.57 -6.08 -11.10
N ARG A 294 -14.89 -5.94 -11.22
CA ARG A 294 -15.52 -4.64 -11.47
C ARG A 294 -15.14 -3.66 -10.37
N VAL A 295 -14.73 -2.43 -10.75
CA VAL A 295 -14.29 -1.41 -9.78
C VAL A 295 -14.87 -0.04 -10.16
N VAL A 296 -15.51 0.61 -9.21
CA VAL A 296 -15.96 2.01 -9.33
C VAL A 296 -15.04 2.88 -8.48
N ILE A 297 -14.41 3.83 -9.15
CA ILE A 297 -13.38 4.70 -8.59
C ILE A 297 -14.00 6.04 -8.23
N PHE A 298 -13.83 6.45 -6.98
CA PHE A 298 -14.27 7.74 -6.48
C PHE A 298 -13.10 8.67 -6.25
N GLU A 299 -13.34 9.96 -6.42
CA GLU A 299 -12.37 10.98 -6.06
C GLU A 299 -12.21 11.07 -4.54
N ARG A 300 -10.95 11.14 -4.07
CA ARG A 300 -10.66 11.29 -2.65
C ARG A 300 -10.83 12.74 -2.19
N ALA A 301 -11.55 12.96 -1.09
CA ALA A 301 -11.69 14.25 -0.46
C ALA A 301 -10.38 14.78 0.09
N GLY A 302 -10.18 16.09 -0.02
CA GLY A 302 -9.10 16.80 0.65
C GLY A 302 -7.73 16.74 -0.02
N GLY A 303 -7.60 16.10 -1.19
CA GLY A 303 -6.30 15.96 -1.80
C GLY A 303 -6.31 16.04 -3.32
N LYS A 304 -6.25 17.24 -3.93
CA LYS A 304 -5.93 17.38 -5.36
C LYS A 304 -4.67 16.58 -5.72
N GLU A 305 -3.66 16.63 -4.87
CA GLU A 305 -2.38 15.95 -5.03
C GLU A 305 -2.48 14.41 -5.01
N MET A 306 -3.35 13.86 -4.16
CA MET A 306 -3.54 12.40 -4.08
C MET A 306 -4.29 11.82 -5.27
N ASN A 307 -5.02 12.65 -6.02
CA ASN A 307 -5.77 12.23 -7.20
C ASN A 307 -4.88 12.04 -8.43
N THR A 308 -3.71 12.69 -8.50
CA THR A 308 -2.76 12.56 -9.63
C THR A 308 -2.37 11.11 -9.90
N ARG A 309 -2.08 10.34 -8.86
CA ARG A 309 -1.72 8.91 -8.99
C ARG A 309 -2.87 8.04 -9.51
N ILE A 310 -4.10 8.35 -9.08
CA ILE A 310 -5.30 7.67 -9.57
C ILE A 310 -5.55 8.07 -11.03
N THR A 311 -5.31 9.33 -11.40
CA THR A 311 -5.42 9.80 -12.78
C THR A 311 -4.44 9.08 -13.70
N GLU A 312 -3.14 9.03 -13.36
CA GLU A 312 -2.14 8.26 -14.13
C GLU A 312 -2.52 6.77 -14.28
N LEU A 313 -3.09 6.17 -13.21
CA LEU A 313 -3.57 4.80 -13.23
C LEU A 313 -4.78 4.64 -14.17
N VAL A 314 -5.77 5.53 -14.07
CA VAL A 314 -6.96 5.53 -14.92
C VAL A 314 -6.59 5.63 -16.41
N GLU A 315 -5.63 6.49 -16.76
CA GLU A 315 -5.14 6.64 -18.13
C GLU A 315 -4.43 5.37 -18.60
N ARG A 316 -3.49 4.86 -17.80
CA ARG A 316 -2.66 3.69 -18.13
C ARG A 316 -3.45 2.42 -18.36
N TYR A 317 -4.45 2.17 -17.52
CA TYR A 317 -5.29 0.97 -17.60
C TYR A 317 -6.61 1.19 -18.34
N LYS A 318 -6.81 2.39 -18.93
CA LYS A 318 -8.03 2.78 -19.67
C LYS A 318 -9.31 2.61 -18.86
N LEU A 319 -9.30 3.12 -17.63
CA LEU A 319 -10.39 2.98 -16.66
C LEU A 319 -11.37 4.16 -16.63
N GLN A 320 -11.47 4.94 -17.71
CA GLN A 320 -12.34 6.13 -17.76
C GLN A 320 -13.79 5.81 -17.43
N ASN A 321 -14.28 4.63 -17.84
CA ASN A 321 -15.63 4.12 -17.52
C ASN A 321 -15.78 3.60 -16.10
N CYS A 322 -14.70 3.57 -15.32
CA CYS A 322 -14.73 3.18 -13.90
C CYS A 322 -14.86 4.39 -12.96
N VAL A 323 -14.62 5.61 -13.44
CA VAL A 323 -14.55 6.82 -12.62
C VAL A 323 -15.92 7.43 -12.43
N TYR A 324 -16.37 7.57 -11.18
CA TYR A 324 -17.58 8.28 -10.82
C TYR A 324 -17.32 9.80 -10.74
N ARG A 325 -18.00 10.59 -11.59
CA ARG A 325 -17.85 12.06 -11.69
C ARG A 325 -19.00 12.86 -11.07
N GLY A 326 -19.97 12.16 -10.45
CA GLY A 326 -21.02 12.80 -9.67
C GLY A 326 -22.46 12.56 -10.15
N ASN A 327 -22.66 12.38 -11.46
CA ASN A 327 -24.03 12.31 -12.07
C ASN A 327 -24.35 10.95 -12.69
N GLU A 328 -23.36 10.05 -12.81
CA GLU A 328 -23.56 8.76 -13.45
C GLU A 328 -24.32 7.77 -12.55
N SER A 329 -25.07 6.87 -13.17
CA SER A 329 -25.58 5.68 -12.49
C SER A 329 -24.42 4.72 -12.22
N LEU A 330 -24.27 4.26 -10.97
CA LEU A 330 -23.22 3.31 -10.60
C LEU A 330 -23.32 2.00 -11.38
N GLU A 331 -24.55 1.60 -11.78
CA GLU A 331 -24.80 0.40 -12.59
C GLU A 331 -24.02 0.41 -13.92
N LYS A 332 -23.87 1.58 -14.53
CA LYS A 332 -23.19 1.76 -15.83
C LYS A 332 -21.68 1.87 -15.72
N LEU A 333 -21.15 2.00 -14.51
CA LEU A 333 -19.73 2.19 -14.25
C LEU A 333 -19.02 0.88 -13.87
N GLY A 334 -17.72 0.92 -13.86
CA GLY A 334 -16.85 -0.11 -13.30
C GLY A 334 -16.48 -1.21 -14.28
N THR A 335 -16.86 -1.12 -15.55
CA THR A 335 -16.47 -2.05 -16.60
C THR A 335 -15.24 -1.54 -17.36
N TYR A 336 -14.33 -2.43 -17.65
CA TYR A 336 -13.09 -2.16 -18.42
C TYR A 336 -12.71 -3.41 -19.23
N ASN A 337 -11.81 -3.25 -20.18
CA ASN A 337 -11.28 -4.38 -20.93
C ASN A 337 -10.27 -5.16 -20.08
N ILE A 338 -10.68 -6.32 -19.58
CA ILE A 338 -9.89 -7.17 -18.68
C ILE A 338 -8.62 -7.68 -19.37
N ASP A 339 -8.70 -8.10 -20.64
CA ASP A 339 -7.54 -8.65 -21.37
C ASP A 339 -6.49 -7.56 -21.60
N GLU A 340 -6.93 -6.36 -21.95
CA GLU A 340 -6.03 -5.21 -22.12
C GLU A 340 -5.38 -4.81 -20.78
N ALA A 341 -6.14 -4.76 -19.68
CA ALA A 341 -5.60 -4.50 -18.35
C ALA A 341 -4.60 -5.58 -17.91
N ASN A 342 -4.89 -6.85 -18.15
CA ASN A 342 -3.97 -7.95 -17.86
C ASN A 342 -2.67 -7.83 -18.66
N LYS A 343 -2.73 -7.46 -19.95
CA LYS A 343 -1.54 -7.22 -20.78
C LYS A 343 -0.68 -6.08 -20.23
N VAL A 344 -1.30 -5.00 -19.75
CA VAL A 344 -0.58 -3.90 -19.10
C VAL A 344 0.09 -4.38 -17.81
N LEU A 345 -0.63 -5.15 -16.97
CA LEU A 345 -0.08 -5.74 -15.74
C LEU A 345 1.14 -6.64 -16.01
N GLU A 346 1.08 -7.46 -17.07
CA GLU A 346 2.18 -8.35 -17.46
C GLU A 346 3.41 -7.55 -17.91
N ASN A 347 3.23 -6.53 -18.74
CA ASN A 347 4.32 -5.64 -19.18
C ASN A 347 4.97 -4.91 -18.00
N GLU A 348 4.16 -4.44 -17.05
CA GLU A 348 4.66 -3.78 -15.83
C GLU A 348 5.46 -4.73 -14.94
N ARG A 349 5.00 -5.99 -14.78
CA ARG A 349 5.76 -7.03 -14.07
C ARG A 349 7.09 -7.31 -14.75
N ALA A 350 7.09 -7.47 -16.07
CA ALA A 350 8.31 -7.75 -16.83
C ALA A 350 9.34 -6.62 -16.67
N SER A 351 8.91 -5.36 -16.78
CA SER A 351 9.79 -4.20 -16.57
C SER A 351 10.37 -4.15 -15.16
N ALA A 352 9.56 -4.42 -14.13
CA ALA A 352 10.03 -4.44 -12.76
C ALA A 352 10.92 -5.66 -12.46
N ASP A 353 10.63 -6.84 -13.03
CA ASP A 353 11.49 -8.02 -12.92
C ASP A 353 12.87 -7.75 -13.54
N ASP A 354 12.95 -7.04 -14.68
CA ASP A 354 14.24 -6.66 -15.29
C ASP A 354 15.03 -5.71 -14.39
N TYR A 355 14.35 -4.79 -13.70
CA TYR A 355 14.99 -3.96 -12.69
C TYR A 355 15.50 -4.78 -11.51
N TYR A 356 14.74 -5.74 -10.98
CA TYR A 356 15.14 -6.53 -9.81
C TYR A 356 16.20 -7.58 -10.12
N LYS A 357 16.31 -8.09 -11.36
CA LYS A 357 17.33 -9.09 -11.77
C LYS A 357 18.75 -8.64 -11.48
N GLN A 358 19.06 -7.34 -11.57
CA GLN A 358 20.40 -6.82 -11.28
C GLN A 358 20.85 -6.99 -9.82
N PHE A 359 19.90 -7.26 -8.90
CA PHE A 359 20.16 -7.48 -7.48
C PHE A 359 20.00 -8.93 -7.03
N THR A 360 19.61 -9.83 -7.95
CA THR A 360 19.40 -11.25 -7.61
C THR A 360 20.72 -11.90 -7.16
N VAL A 361 20.65 -12.68 -6.07
CA VAL A 361 21.83 -13.24 -5.38
C VAL A 361 21.99 -14.73 -5.71
#